data_91e8b5e01c54d4558228e979d50f67b0
#
_entry.id   91e8b5e01c54d4558228e979d50f67b0
#
_cell.length_a   1.000
_cell.length_b   1.000
_cell.length_c   1.000
_cell.angle_alpha   90.00
_cell.angle_beta   90.00
_cell.angle_gamma   90.00
#
_symmetry.space_group_name_H-M   'P 1'
#
loop_
_entity.id
_entity.type
_entity.pdbx_description
1 polymer ?
#
loop_
_entity_poly.entity_id
_entity_poly.type
_entity_poly.pdbx_seq_one_letter_code
_entity_poly.pdbx_strand_id
1 'polypeptide(L)'
;MLECPDYLQAVTVGRLVRILQFGGGQVRLVEVTLADDSPAIDKSIIEIDVPRDATIVAVVREEHVVMPRGDTVFQARDEVLAMVTPDSEDEVRRILTGG
;
A
#
# COMPACT_ATOMS: atom_id res chain seq x y z
N MET A 1 6.38 13.24 20.94
CA MET A 1 6.85 13.47 20.62
C MET A 1 7.59 13.08 19.66
N LEU A 2 7.94 12.60 19.43
CA LEU A 2 8.68 12.12 18.69
C LEU A 2 8.19 11.63 17.49
N GLU A 3 7.13 11.33 17.31
CA GLU A 3 6.61 10.75 16.24
C GLU A 3 6.46 11.70 15.17
N CYS A 4 6.66 12.85 15.35
CA CYS A 4 6.53 13.79 14.37
C CYS A 4 7.22 13.55 13.08
N PRO A 5 8.37 13.01 13.09
CA PRO A 5 9.07 12.80 11.85
C PRO A 5 8.31 11.92 10.93
N ASP A 6 7.52 11.04 11.42
CA ASP A 6 6.82 10.14 10.60
C ASP A 6 5.84 10.84 9.76
N TYR A 7 5.27 11.92 10.23
CA TYR A 7 4.41 12.58 9.52
C TYR A 7 5.00 13.07 8.31
N LEU A 8 6.13 13.66 8.31
CA LEU A 8 6.77 14.20 7.24
C LEU A 8 7.06 13.26 6.18
N GLN A 9 7.39 12.08 6.53
CA GLN A 9 7.73 11.15 5.57
C GLN A 9 6.57 10.60 4.90
N ALA A 10 5.55 10.45 5.53
CA ALA A 10 4.39 9.81 5.03
C ALA A 10 3.82 10.51 3.85
N VAL A 11 4.09 11.77 3.66
CA VAL A 11 3.52 12.40 2.59
C VAL A 11 4.10 12.04 1.30
N THR A 12 5.22 11.47 1.24
CA THR A 12 5.84 11.22 -0.02
C THR A 12 5.45 9.95 -0.64
N VAL A 13 5.72 8.85 -0.03
CA VAL A 13 5.46 7.58 -0.63
C VAL A 13 5.12 6.63 0.33
N GLY A 14 5.29 5.46 0.12
CA GLY A 14 5.02 4.40 1.03
C GLY A 14 6.09 4.29 2.07
N ARG A 15 5.79 3.70 3.17
CA ARG A 15 6.80 3.43 4.17
C ARG A 15 6.70 1.99 4.60
N LEU A 16 7.83 1.46 5.03
CA LEU A 16 7.91 0.09 5.51
C LEU A 16 7.37 0.06 6.93
N VAL A 17 6.37 -0.76 7.16
CA VAL A 17 5.80 -0.90 8.47
C VAL A 17 6.46 -2.04 9.22
N ARG A 18 6.69 -3.15 8.55
CA ARG A 18 7.24 -4.31 9.23
C ARG A 18 7.84 -5.30 8.26
N ILE A 19 8.84 -6.04 8.72
CA ILE A 19 9.44 -7.11 7.95
C ILE A 19 9.14 -8.40 8.68
N LEU A 20 8.60 -9.37 7.98
CA LEU A 20 8.27 -10.67 8.53
C LEU A 20 9.07 -11.73 7.79
N GLN A 21 9.54 -12.70 8.51
CA GLN A 21 10.30 -13.76 7.88
C GLN A 21 9.58 -15.08 8.03
N PHE A 22 9.44 -15.79 6.95
CA PHE A 22 8.80 -17.06 6.96
C PHE A 22 9.68 -18.04 6.24
N GLY A 23 9.85 -19.21 6.76
CA GLY A 23 10.48 -20.30 6.09
C GLY A 23 11.57 -19.87 5.16
N GLY A 24 11.35 -19.87 3.96
CA GLY A 24 12.35 -19.56 2.99
C GLY A 24 12.37 -18.15 2.48
N GLY A 25 11.61 -17.26 3.06
CA GLY A 25 11.56 -15.94 2.48
C GLY A 25 11.19 -14.83 3.43
N GLN A 26 11.16 -13.63 2.90
CA GLN A 26 10.87 -12.45 3.66
C GLN A 26 9.64 -11.78 3.07
N VAL A 27 8.76 -11.30 3.90
CA VAL A 27 7.60 -10.56 3.47
C VAL A 27 7.64 -9.22 4.17
N ARG A 28 7.36 -8.17 3.44
CA ARG A 28 7.36 -6.82 3.98
C ARG A 28 5.96 -6.26 3.98
N LEU A 29 5.63 -5.58 5.07
CA LEU A 29 4.34 -4.95 5.17
C LEU A 29 4.60 -3.48 4.94
N VAL A 30 4.03 -2.90 3.91
CA VAL A 30 4.27 -1.51 3.57
C VAL A 30 2.96 -0.75 3.53
N GLU A 31 3.03 0.52 3.86
CA GLU A 31 1.86 1.37 3.84
C GLU A 31 2.08 2.47 2.82
N VAL A 32 1.13 2.66 1.94
CA VAL A 32 1.23 3.66 0.90
C VAL A 32 -0.01 4.54 0.95
N THR A 33 0.18 5.85 1.02
CA THR A 33 -0.94 6.78 0.99
C THR A 33 -1.14 7.24 -0.45
N LEU A 34 -2.34 7.13 -0.95
CA LEU A 34 -2.63 7.50 -2.34
C LEU A 34 -2.79 9.00 -2.45
N ALA A 35 -1.92 9.62 -3.23
CA ALA A 35 -2.03 11.05 -3.48
C ALA A 35 -3.20 11.29 -4.42
N ASP A 36 -3.63 12.52 -4.54
CA ASP A 36 -4.78 12.85 -5.37
C ASP A 36 -4.58 12.48 -6.83
N ASP A 37 -3.35 12.38 -7.29
CA ASP A 37 -3.06 12.04 -8.67
C ASP A 37 -2.60 10.59 -8.86
N SER A 38 -2.84 9.75 -7.88
CA SER A 38 -2.43 8.36 -7.99
C SER A 38 -3.18 7.66 -9.11
N PRO A 39 -2.50 6.85 -9.91
CA PRO A 39 -3.15 6.13 -10.99
C PRO A 39 -4.10 5.04 -10.49
N ALA A 40 -4.01 4.68 -9.23
CA ALA A 40 -4.87 3.64 -8.68
C ALA A 40 -6.26 4.18 -8.29
N ILE A 41 -6.41 5.48 -8.20
CA ILE A 41 -7.69 6.05 -7.80
C ILE A 41 -8.76 5.72 -8.84
N ASP A 42 -9.93 5.36 -8.36
CA ASP A 42 -11.09 4.98 -9.16
C ASP A 42 -10.91 3.61 -9.83
N LYS A 43 -9.89 2.87 -9.44
CA LYS A 43 -9.70 1.53 -9.97
C LYS A 43 -9.89 0.53 -8.84
N SER A 44 -10.40 -0.64 -9.17
CA SER A 44 -10.58 -1.68 -8.18
C SER A 44 -9.28 -2.44 -7.99
N ILE A 45 -9.23 -3.23 -6.94
CA ILE A 45 -8.05 -4.03 -6.66
C ILE A 45 -7.77 -4.99 -7.82
N ILE A 46 -8.77 -5.55 -8.42
CA ILE A 46 -8.57 -6.43 -9.55
C ILE A 46 -7.99 -5.66 -10.72
N GLU A 47 -8.47 -4.46 -10.94
CA GLU A 47 -8.03 -3.65 -12.06
C GLU A 47 -6.57 -3.22 -11.98
N ILE A 48 -6.06 -3.00 -10.79
CA ILE A 48 -4.68 -2.56 -10.66
C ILE A 48 -3.72 -3.74 -10.82
N ASP A 49 -4.22 -4.96 -10.71
CA ASP A 49 -3.46 -6.16 -11.04
C ASP A 49 -2.09 -6.20 -10.35
N VAL A 50 -2.08 -6.27 -9.05
CA VAL A 50 -0.82 -6.33 -8.30
C VAL A 50 -0.06 -7.62 -8.63
N PRO A 51 1.25 -7.63 -8.46
CA PRO A 51 2.05 -8.82 -8.74
C PRO A 51 1.58 -10.00 -7.90
N ARG A 52 1.86 -11.20 -8.41
CA ARG A 52 1.50 -12.43 -7.76
C ARG A 52 2.05 -12.53 -6.38
N ASP A 53 3.20 -11.90 -6.10
CA ASP A 53 3.87 -11.97 -4.81
C ASP A 53 3.45 -10.87 -3.87
N ALA A 54 2.35 -10.21 -4.17
CA ALA A 54 1.88 -9.11 -3.33
C ALA A 54 0.39 -9.22 -3.10
N THR A 55 -0.08 -8.64 -2.02
CA THR A 55 -1.51 -8.61 -1.75
C THR A 55 -1.84 -7.34 -0.99
N ILE A 56 -3.04 -6.82 -1.18
CA ILE A 56 -3.52 -5.68 -0.42
C ILE A 56 -4.17 -6.25 0.84
N VAL A 57 -3.69 -5.84 1.98
CA VAL A 57 -4.12 -6.36 3.24
C VAL A 57 -5.25 -5.56 3.86
N ALA A 58 -5.18 -4.26 3.74
CA ALA A 58 -6.19 -3.40 4.33
C ALA A 58 -6.15 -2.03 3.68
N VAL A 59 -7.24 -1.31 3.76
CA VAL A 59 -7.30 0.07 3.29
C VAL A 59 -7.89 0.87 4.43
N VAL A 60 -7.26 1.98 4.79
CA VAL A 60 -7.78 2.86 5.82
C VAL A 60 -8.31 4.10 5.14
N ARG A 61 -9.57 4.40 5.34
CA ARG A 61 -10.24 5.51 4.69
C ARG A 61 -10.95 6.32 5.75
N GLU A 62 -10.52 7.55 5.93
CA GLU A 62 -11.13 8.42 6.93
C GLU A 62 -11.17 7.76 8.31
N GLU A 63 -10.06 7.20 8.68
CA GLU A 63 -9.91 6.55 9.98
C GLU A 63 -10.72 5.27 10.17
N HIS A 64 -11.29 4.75 9.10
CA HIS A 64 -12.02 3.49 9.16
C HIS A 64 -11.28 2.45 8.32
N VAL A 65 -11.24 1.24 8.80
CA VAL A 65 -10.60 0.17 8.07
C VAL A 65 -11.62 -0.44 7.11
N VAL A 66 -11.24 -0.49 5.84
CA VAL A 66 -12.06 -1.11 4.82
C VAL A 66 -11.39 -2.42 4.45
N MET A 67 -12.07 -3.53 4.61
CA MET A 67 -11.50 -4.82 4.25
C MET A 67 -11.56 -4.96 2.75
N PRO A 68 -10.42 -5.12 2.11
CA PRO A 68 -10.37 -5.08 0.65
C PRO A 68 -10.92 -6.33 0.01
N ARG A 69 -11.59 -6.14 -1.11
CA ARG A 69 -12.08 -7.23 -1.92
C ARG A 69 -11.68 -6.89 -3.34
N GLY A 70 -11.85 -7.83 -4.24
CA GLY A 70 -11.46 -7.60 -5.63
C GLY A 70 -12.13 -6.38 -6.24
N ASP A 71 -13.37 -6.10 -5.86
CA ASP A 71 -14.11 -4.98 -6.43
C ASP A 71 -14.02 -3.70 -5.59
N THR A 72 -13.19 -3.67 -4.57
CA THR A 72 -13.01 -2.47 -3.77
C THR A 72 -12.29 -1.43 -4.61
N VAL A 73 -12.85 -0.24 -4.68
CA VAL A 73 -12.30 0.83 -5.50
C VAL A 73 -11.52 1.80 -4.62
N PHE A 74 -10.32 2.16 -5.05
CA PHE A 74 -9.49 3.07 -4.28
C PHE A 74 -9.94 4.52 -4.44
N GLN A 75 -9.75 5.29 -3.42
CA GLN A 75 -10.08 6.71 -3.43
C GLN A 75 -8.86 7.53 -3.02
N ALA A 76 -8.89 8.79 -3.33
CA ALA A 76 -7.79 9.68 -2.96
C ALA A 76 -7.59 9.66 -1.45
N ARG A 77 -6.37 9.69 -1.04
CA ARG A 77 -5.96 9.70 0.36
C ARG A 77 -6.19 8.41 1.12
N ASP A 78 -6.56 7.35 0.44
CA ASP A 78 -6.66 6.05 1.07
C ASP A 78 -5.25 5.64 1.52
N GLU A 79 -5.16 5.05 2.69
CA GLU A 79 -3.90 4.50 3.15
C GLU A 79 -3.98 3.01 2.89
N VAL A 80 -3.15 2.54 1.99
CA VAL A 80 -3.19 1.15 1.54
C VAL A 80 -2.09 0.37 2.22
N LEU A 81 -2.46 -0.70 2.89
CA LEU A 81 -1.49 -1.56 3.54
C LEU A 81 -1.33 -2.79 2.66
N ALA A 82 -0.14 -3.03 2.21
CA ALA A 82 0.14 -4.13 1.30
C ALA A 82 1.22 -5.04 1.85
N MET A 83 1.11 -6.31 1.57
CA MET A 83 2.12 -7.28 1.94
C MET A 83 2.83 -7.65 0.66
N VAL A 84 4.14 -7.48 0.63
CA VAL A 84 4.93 -7.65 -0.58
C VAL A 84 6.20 -8.44 -0.29
N THR A 85 6.79 -9.02 -1.31
CA THR A 85 8.13 -9.59 -1.18
C THR A 85 9.12 -8.51 -1.56
N PRO A 86 10.40 -8.68 -1.25
CA PRO A 86 11.38 -7.69 -1.68
C PRO A 86 11.39 -7.47 -3.18
N ASP A 87 11.09 -8.51 -3.94
CA ASP A 87 11.09 -8.39 -5.40
C ASP A 87 9.89 -7.64 -5.95
N SER A 88 8.77 -7.68 -5.25
CA SER A 88 7.57 -7.05 -5.77
C SER A 88 7.31 -5.67 -5.18
N GLU A 89 8.08 -5.28 -4.19
CA GLU A 89 7.84 -4.02 -3.51
C GLU A 89 7.82 -2.81 -4.43
N ASP A 90 8.80 -2.71 -5.30
CA ASP A 90 8.91 -1.54 -6.17
C ASP A 90 7.74 -1.48 -7.14
N GLU A 91 7.31 -2.61 -7.62
CA GLU A 91 6.22 -2.63 -8.58
C GLU A 91 4.92 -2.21 -7.90
N VAL A 92 4.68 -2.68 -6.69
CA VAL A 92 3.48 -2.30 -5.96
C VAL A 92 3.48 -0.80 -5.69
N ARG A 93 4.61 -0.23 -5.31
CA ARG A 93 4.69 1.19 -5.09
C ARG A 93 4.39 1.94 -6.36
N ARG A 94 4.89 1.47 -7.47
CA ARG A 94 4.68 2.13 -8.73
C ARG A 94 3.20 2.08 -9.12
N ILE A 95 2.56 0.96 -8.90
CA ILE A 95 1.15 0.82 -9.21
C ILE A 95 0.32 1.78 -8.38
N LEU A 96 0.67 1.93 -7.11
CA LEU A 96 -0.12 2.76 -6.21
C LEU A 96 0.23 4.24 -6.28
N THR A 97 1.44 4.56 -6.67
CA THR A 97 1.87 5.97 -6.66
C THR A 97 2.15 6.54 -8.04
N GLY A 98 2.30 5.68 -9.02
CA GLY A 98 2.57 6.15 -10.38
C GLY A 98 4.01 6.45 -10.66
N GLY A 99 4.83 6.26 -9.69
CA GLY A 99 6.22 6.60 -9.90
C GLY A 99 7.14 5.81 -9.13
#